data_6dbf32e9d6c3770b7646f601f2ca239d
#
_entry.id   6dbf32e9d6c3770b7646f601f2ca239d
#
_cell.length_a   1.000
_cell.length_b   1.000
_cell.length_c   1.000
_cell.angle_alpha   90.00
_cell.angle_beta   90.00
_cell.angle_gamma   90.00
#
_symmetry.space_group_name_H-M   'P 1'
#
loop_
_entity.id
_entity.type
_entity.pdbx_description
1 polymer ?
#
loop_
_entity_poly.entity_id
_entity_poly.type
_entity_poly.pdbx_seq_one_letter_code
_entity_poly.pdbx_strand_id
1 'polypeptide(L)'
;DVMPKLDLLYMTRVQKERFFNEEDYVRLKDFYVLTPEKMELAKPDMLVLHPLPRVNEISVEIDDDPRAAYFKQAQFGVYVRMALILTLLGLA
;
A
#
# COMPACT_ATOMS: atom_id res chain seq x y z
N ASP A 1 -2.11 16.79 -2.94
CA ASP A 1 -1.79 17.66 -3.92
C ASP A 1 -0.72 17.24 -4.85
N VAL A 2 0.02 16.13 -4.56
CA VAL A 2 0.96 15.52 -5.49
C VAL A 2 0.34 14.38 -6.26
N MET A 3 -0.88 13.95 -5.94
CA MET A 3 -1.52 12.80 -6.58
C MET A 3 -1.49 12.81 -8.10
N PRO A 4 -1.78 13.94 -8.78
CA PRO A 4 -1.74 13.93 -10.24
C PRO A 4 -0.36 13.71 -10.85
N LYS A 5 0.69 13.83 -10.05
CA LYS A 5 2.07 13.69 -10.53
C LYS A 5 2.68 12.32 -10.25
N LEU A 6 1.98 11.47 -9.49
CA LEU A 6 2.55 10.19 -9.06
C LEU A 6 2.36 9.12 -10.13
N ASP A 7 3.40 8.35 -10.35
CA ASP A 7 3.33 7.14 -11.17
C ASP A 7 3.09 5.92 -10.30
N LEU A 8 3.47 5.98 -9.03
CA LEU A 8 3.35 4.87 -8.09
C LEU A 8 3.10 5.45 -6.70
N LEU A 9 2.15 4.86 -5.99
CA LEU A 9 1.84 5.21 -4.61
C LEU A 9 1.99 3.97 -3.74
N TYR A 10 2.94 4.01 -2.82
CA TYR A 10 3.18 2.91 -1.88
C TYR A 10 2.62 3.30 -0.53
N MET A 11 1.52 2.66 -0.13
CA MET A 11 0.87 2.92 1.15
C MET A 11 1.34 1.92 2.19
N THR A 12 1.43 2.37 3.44
CA THR A 12 1.77 1.51 4.57
C THR A 12 0.80 1.80 5.71
N ARG A 13 0.74 0.88 6.68
CA ARG A 13 -0.08 1.09 7.86
C ARG A 13 0.49 2.21 8.72
N VAL A 14 -0.42 2.95 9.36
CA VAL A 14 -0.04 3.86 10.43
C VAL A 14 0.23 3.00 11.67
N GLN A 15 1.46 3.01 12.17
CA GLN A 15 1.86 2.15 13.28
C GLN A 15 1.63 2.85 14.61
N LYS A 16 0.65 2.35 15.37
CA LYS A 16 0.26 2.93 16.66
C LYS A 16 1.44 3.00 17.63
N GLU A 17 2.29 1.99 17.62
CA GLU A 17 3.41 1.90 18.57
C GLU A 17 4.47 2.97 18.33
N ARG A 18 4.41 3.69 17.21
CA ARG A 18 5.35 4.78 16.91
C ARG A 18 4.88 6.14 17.40
N PHE A 19 3.66 6.20 17.95
CA PHE A 19 3.11 7.45 18.46
C PHE A 19 3.34 7.55 19.95
N PHE A 20 3.66 8.75 20.43
CA PHE A 20 3.91 8.97 21.85
C PHE A 20 2.63 8.89 22.69
N ASN A 21 1.47 9.17 22.10
CA ASN A 21 0.19 9.09 22.79
C ASN A 21 -0.92 8.68 21.84
N GLU A 22 -2.03 8.21 22.42
CA GLU A 22 -3.15 7.73 21.63
C GLU A 22 -3.88 8.84 20.88
N GLU A 23 -3.86 10.06 21.41
CA GLU A 23 -4.53 11.18 20.76
C GLU A 23 -3.91 11.47 19.41
N ASP A 24 -2.58 11.46 19.32
CA ASP A 24 -1.90 11.68 18.05
C ASP A 24 -2.23 10.56 17.06
N TYR A 25 -2.25 9.32 17.52
CA TYR A 25 -2.59 8.20 16.68
C TYR A 25 -4.02 8.32 16.14
N VAL A 26 -5.00 8.59 17.02
CA VAL A 26 -6.40 8.70 16.61
C VAL A 26 -6.59 9.85 15.63
N ARG A 27 -5.90 10.98 15.87
CA ARG A 27 -6.00 12.15 15.01
C ARG A 27 -5.44 11.89 13.63
N LEU A 28 -4.32 11.16 13.52
CA LEU A 28 -3.59 11.01 12.26
C LEU A 28 -3.97 9.76 11.49
N LYS A 29 -4.55 8.74 12.14
CA LYS A 29 -4.81 7.48 11.45
C LYS A 29 -5.76 7.63 10.26
N ASP A 30 -6.74 8.54 10.34
CA ASP A 30 -7.69 8.77 9.27
C ASP A 30 -7.23 9.82 8.27
N PHE A 31 -6.15 10.54 8.60
CA PHE A 31 -5.60 11.56 7.72
C PHE A 31 -4.96 10.94 6.47
N TYR A 32 -4.39 9.76 6.61
CA TYR A 32 -3.67 9.08 5.53
C TYR A 32 -4.50 7.96 4.90
N VAL A 33 -5.81 8.18 4.76
CA VAL A 33 -6.68 7.20 4.11
C VAL A 33 -6.76 7.48 2.62
N LEU A 34 -6.49 6.47 1.80
CA LEU A 34 -6.67 6.56 0.36
C LEU A 34 -8.13 6.23 0.03
N THR A 35 -8.84 7.19 -0.55
CA THR A 35 -10.26 7.08 -0.86
C THR A 35 -10.47 7.13 -2.37
N PRO A 36 -11.66 6.72 -2.86
CA PRO A 36 -11.95 6.85 -4.30
C PRO A 36 -11.84 8.29 -4.80
N GLU A 37 -12.20 9.28 -3.97
CA GLU A 37 -12.08 10.68 -4.36
C GLU A 37 -10.63 11.08 -4.60
N LYS A 38 -9.71 10.57 -3.78
CA LYS A 38 -8.28 10.82 -3.98
C LYS A 38 -7.77 10.12 -5.22
N MET A 39 -8.28 8.93 -5.51
CA MET A 39 -7.91 8.18 -6.70
C MET A 39 -8.31 8.89 -7.98
N GLU A 40 -9.40 9.66 -7.95
CA GLU A 40 -9.83 10.42 -9.12
C GLU A 40 -8.81 11.47 -9.53
N LEU A 41 -8.00 11.95 -8.59
CA LEU A 41 -6.95 12.92 -8.87
C LEU A 41 -5.69 12.28 -9.46
N ALA A 42 -5.56 10.98 -9.38
CA ALA A 42 -4.35 10.27 -9.78
C ALA A 42 -4.37 9.95 -11.28
N LYS A 43 -3.19 9.67 -11.84
CA LYS A 43 -3.07 9.27 -13.23
C LYS A 43 -3.81 7.97 -13.48
N PRO A 44 -4.35 7.75 -14.71
CA PRO A 44 -5.05 6.51 -15.01
C PRO A 44 -4.17 5.27 -14.92
N ASP A 45 -2.85 5.42 -15.06
CA ASP A 45 -1.91 4.31 -15.04
C ASP A 45 -1.06 4.27 -13.77
N MET A 46 -1.39 5.08 -12.74
CA MET A 46 -0.68 5.01 -11.45
C MET A 46 -0.93 3.65 -10.80
N LEU A 47 0.09 3.10 -10.17
CA LEU A 47 -0.04 1.85 -9.43
C LEU A 47 -0.09 2.13 -7.93
N VAL A 48 -0.96 1.41 -7.22
CA VAL A 48 -1.07 1.50 -5.76
C VAL A 48 -0.54 0.20 -5.17
N LEU A 49 0.44 0.30 -4.28
CA LEU A 49 1.07 -0.83 -3.62
C LEU A 49 0.84 -0.74 -2.11
N HIS A 50 0.83 -1.88 -1.44
CA HIS A 50 0.70 -1.98 0.02
C HIS A 50 1.19 -3.36 0.46
N PRO A 51 2.02 -3.43 1.52
CA PRO A 51 2.54 -4.74 1.95
C PRO A 51 1.49 -5.66 2.56
N LEU A 52 0.31 -5.15 2.92
CA LEU A 52 -0.76 -5.88 3.57
C LEU A 52 -0.29 -6.59 4.86
N PRO A 53 -1.17 -6.85 5.83
CA PRO A 53 -2.59 -6.48 5.79
C PRO A 53 -2.81 -4.99 6.00
N ARG A 54 -3.89 -4.49 5.45
CA ARG A 54 -4.29 -3.11 5.69
C ARG A 54 -5.33 -3.03 6.81
N VAL A 55 -5.45 -1.85 7.43
CA VAL A 55 -6.55 -1.57 8.36
C VAL A 55 -7.56 -0.69 7.64
N ASN A 56 -7.31 0.64 7.61
CA ASN A 56 -8.24 1.56 6.94
C ASN A 56 -7.52 2.58 6.07
N GLU A 57 -6.21 2.45 5.91
CA GLU A 57 -5.43 3.40 5.13
C GLU A 57 -5.73 3.34 3.64
N ILE A 58 -6.33 2.26 3.17
CA ILE A 58 -6.88 2.15 1.81
C ILE A 58 -8.33 1.74 1.95
N SER A 59 -9.23 2.53 1.36
CA SER A 59 -10.65 2.21 1.36
C SER A 59 -10.91 0.93 0.55
N VAL A 60 -11.86 0.10 1.00
CA VAL A 60 -12.14 -1.16 0.33
C VAL A 60 -12.68 -0.96 -1.08
N GLU A 61 -13.28 0.18 -1.36
CA GLU A 61 -13.77 0.47 -2.71
C GLU A 61 -12.66 0.53 -3.74
N ILE A 62 -11.42 0.78 -3.30
CA ILE A 62 -10.27 0.85 -4.21
C ILE A 62 -9.86 -0.53 -4.71
N ASP A 63 -10.27 -1.60 -4.02
CA ASP A 63 -9.91 -2.96 -4.42
C ASP A 63 -10.34 -3.28 -5.85
N ASP A 64 -11.42 -2.66 -6.32
CA ASP A 64 -11.92 -2.89 -7.68
C ASP A 64 -11.28 -1.98 -8.72
N ASP A 65 -10.42 -1.05 -8.31
CA ASP A 65 -9.73 -0.15 -9.23
C ASP A 65 -8.60 -0.90 -9.93
N PRO A 66 -8.49 -0.81 -11.27
CA PRO A 66 -7.39 -1.48 -11.99
C PRO A 66 -6.00 -1.04 -11.55
N ARG A 67 -5.88 0.14 -10.93
CA ARG A 67 -4.60 0.63 -10.43
C ARG A 67 -4.20 -0.01 -9.11
N ALA A 68 -5.13 -0.71 -8.43
CA ALA A 68 -4.83 -1.38 -7.16
C ALA A 68 -4.02 -2.64 -7.44
N ALA A 69 -2.71 -2.58 -7.16
CA ALA A 69 -1.79 -3.67 -7.47
C ALA A 69 -1.31 -4.41 -6.23
N TYR A 70 -1.82 -4.06 -5.03
CA TYR A 70 -1.29 -4.60 -3.79
C TYR A 70 -1.59 -6.09 -3.60
N PHE A 71 -2.70 -6.61 -4.12
CA PHE A 71 -2.95 -8.05 -4.05
C PHE A 71 -1.99 -8.84 -4.93
N LYS A 72 -1.72 -8.35 -6.15
CA LYS A 72 -0.72 -8.96 -7.01
C LYS A 72 0.67 -8.82 -6.42
N GLN A 73 0.95 -7.69 -5.79
CA GLN A 73 2.22 -7.47 -5.10
C GLN A 73 2.46 -8.53 -4.04
N ALA A 74 1.45 -8.82 -3.21
CA ALA A 74 1.57 -9.82 -2.16
C ALA A 74 1.83 -11.20 -2.75
N GLN A 75 1.14 -11.56 -3.82
CA GLN A 75 1.35 -12.83 -4.51
C GLN A 75 2.75 -12.94 -5.10
N PHE A 76 3.19 -11.88 -5.81
CA PHE A 76 4.54 -11.87 -6.39
C PHE A 76 5.61 -11.87 -5.30
N GLY A 77 5.32 -11.30 -4.13
CA GLY A 77 6.23 -11.33 -3.00
C GLY A 77 6.57 -12.75 -2.58
N VAL A 78 5.59 -13.66 -2.62
CA VAL A 78 5.83 -15.06 -2.32
C VAL A 78 6.82 -15.65 -3.33
N TYR A 79 6.61 -15.40 -4.62
CA TYR A 79 7.49 -15.92 -5.67
C TYR A 79 8.91 -15.35 -5.56
N VAL A 80 9.02 -14.05 -5.30
CA VAL A 80 10.32 -13.39 -5.17
C VAL A 80 11.08 -13.95 -3.97
N ARG A 81 10.40 -14.16 -2.84
CA ARG A 81 11.02 -14.74 -1.65
C ARG A 81 11.48 -16.16 -1.90
N MET A 82 10.69 -16.96 -2.62
CA MET A 82 11.08 -18.31 -2.99
C MET A 82 12.33 -18.28 -3.85
N ALA A 83 12.37 -17.42 -4.86
CA ALA A 83 13.53 -17.29 -5.74
C ALA A 83 14.76 -16.83 -4.97
N LEU A 84 14.60 -15.91 -4.03
CA LEU A 84 15.70 -15.43 -3.20
C LEU A 84 16.29 -16.55 -2.35
N ILE A 85 15.43 -17.33 -1.70
CA ILE A 85 15.88 -18.45 -0.87
C ILE A 85 16.63 -19.48 -1.72
N LEU A 86 16.08 -19.84 -2.88
CA LEU A 86 16.73 -20.79 -3.78
C LEU A 86 18.10 -20.28 -4.24
N THR A 87 18.18 -18.98 -4.54
CA THR A 87 19.43 -18.36 -4.98
C THR A 87 20.47 -18.40 -3.87
N LEU A 88 20.08 -18.07 -2.63
CA LEU A 88 21.00 -18.07 -1.49
C LEU A 88 21.47 -19.48 -1.15
N LEU A 89 20.65 -20.51 -1.42
CA LEU A 89 21.02 -21.89 -1.21
C LEU A 89 21.82 -22.46 -2.37
N GLY A 90 22.00 -21.72 -3.45
CA GLY A 90 22.74 -22.18 -4.61
C GLY A 90 21.97 -23.18 -5.48
N LEU A 91 20.64 -23.19 -5.38
CA LEU A 91 19.80 -24.16 -6.11
C LEU A 91 19.18 -23.56 -7.37
N ALA A 92 19.32 -22.25 -7.56
CA ALA A 92 18.75 -21.57 -8.72
C ALA A 92 19.83 -20.96 -9.58
#